data_dfe3a2328d4baf1a7470665923cc19e0
#
_entry.id   dfe3a2328d4baf1a7470665923cc19e0
#
_cell.length_a   1.000
_cell.length_b   1.000
_cell.length_c   1.000
_cell.angle_alpha   90.00
_cell.angle_beta   90.00
_cell.angle_gamma   90.00
#
_symmetry.space_group_name_H-M   'P 1'
#
loop_
_entity.id
_entity.type
_entity.pdbx_description
1 polymer ?
#
loop_
_entity_poly.entity_id
_entity_poly.type
_entity_poly.pdbx_seq_one_letter_code
_entity_poly.pdbx_strand_id
1 'polypeptide(L)'
;MFVGDSMTIGSTGDFTWRYRMWQHLNATAAGPYRIVGPRRTLHDPVTGTADSSGYADPGFPEEARGHLAGWGEGWLHMAPVIGDAVRRYGADTLLVSLGLIDLGFYTNAEQTAENVRLFVARAREAAPHIRAVLMPVIPNVRAATDPAFGAQCARFNELLAKAVADLSIPGSPLLLASEPEGWDIEGATYDGTHPSERGERLLAGAFAGAMHQAWGVGGRYAAAGPREAVPAS
;
A
#
# COMPACT_ATOMS: atom_id res chain seq x y z
N MET A 1 -8.67 3.62 2.81
CA MET A 1 -8.33 2.22 3.21
C MET A 1 -7.02 1.83 2.57
N PHE A 2 -6.11 1.26 3.33
CA PHE A 2 -4.89 0.63 2.81
C PHE A 2 -5.22 -0.79 2.34
N VAL A 3 -4.73 -1.18 1.17
CA VAL A 3 -4.94 -2.53 0.61
C VAL A 3 -3.58 -3.08 0.16
N GLY A 4 -3.26 -4.33 0.51
CA GLY A 4 -1.96 -4.86 0.14
C GLY A 4 -1.67 -6.27 0.63
N ASP A 5 -0.43 -6.66 0.42
CA ASP A 5 0.16 -7.93 0.82
C ASP A 5 0.97 -7.83 2.13
N SER A 6 2.01 -8.65 2.26
CA SER A 6 2.93 -8.66 3.40
C SER A 6 3.63 -7.32 3.63
N MET A 7 3.98 -6.59 2.57
CA MET A 7 4.61 -5.26 2.68
C MET A 7 3.66 -4.21 3.28
N THR A 8 2.36 -4.45 3.20
CA THR A 8 1.33 -3.54 3.74
C THR A 8 0.87 -3.96 5.11
N ILE A 9 0.63 -5.26 5.37
CA ILE A 9 0.25 -5.71 6.71
C ILE A 9 1.40 -5.49 7.71
N GLY A 10 2.65 -5.75 7.30
CA GLY A 10 3.83 -5.69 8.16
C GLY A 10 3.93 -6.85 9.16
N SER A 11 5.07 -6.96 9.80
CA SER A 11 5.36 -7.97 10.84
C SER A 11 5.33 -7.35 12.24
N THR A 12 5.18 -8.19 13.25
CA THR A 12 5.36 -7.80 14.66
C THR A 12 6.67 -7.03 14.83
N GLY A 13 6.59 -5.84 15.37
CA GLY A 13 7.73 -4.93 15.57
C GLY A 13 7.94 -3.91 14.47
N ASP A 14 7.17 -3.96 13.37
CA ASP A 14 7.23 -2.94 12.33
C ASP A 14 6.43 -1.69 12.72
N PHE A 15 6.88 -0.52 12.24
CA PHE A 15 6.02 0.67 12.21
C PHE A 15 4.95 0.53 11.13
N THR A 16 5.31 0.08 9.95
CA THR A 16 4.55 0.02 8.70
C THR A 16 4.45 1.36 7.95
N TRP A 17 4.41 1.31 6.62
CA TRP A 17 4.15 2.53 5.83
C TRP A 17 2.75 3.13 6.09
N ARG A 18 1.80 2.32 6.63
CA ARG A 18 0.47 2.77 7.08
C ARG A 18 0.57 3.73 8.26
N TYR A 19 1.43 3.43 9.23
CA TYR A 19 1.76 4.31 10.33
C TYR A 19 2.41 5.61 9.84
N ARG A 20 3.37 5.52 8.90
CA ARG A 20 4.03 6.71 8.32
C ARG A 20 3.02 7.61 7.59
N MET A 21 2.06 7.01 6.87
CA MET A 21 0.94 7.75 6.25
C MET A 21 0.03 8.39 7.29
N TRP A 22 -0.30 7.69 8.37
CA TRP A 22 -1.08 8.26 9.46
C TRP A 22 -0.37 9.47 10.09
N GLN A 23 0.91 9.35 10.41
CA GLN A 23 1.71 10.48 10.93
C GLN A 23 1.66 11.69 9.98
N HIS A 24 1.85 11.44 8.68
CA HIS A 24 1.81 12.47 7.66
C HIS A 24 0.44 13.15 7.56
N LEU A 25 -0.63 12.37 7.47
CA LEU A 25 -1.98 12.92 7.37
C LEU A 25 -2.40 13.65 8.66
N ASN A 26 -2.02 13.14 9.83
CA ASN A 26 -2.28 13.81 11.10
C ASN A 26 -1.60 15.19 11.20
N ALA A 27 -0.43 15.32 10.59
CA ALA A 27 0.33 16.58 10.59
C ALA A 27 -0.12 17.56 9.48
N THR A 28 -0.71 17.08 8.38
CA THR A 28 -0.85 17.89 7.16
C THR A 28 -2.25 17.92 6.56
N ALA A 29 -3.18 17.07 6.98
CA ALA A 29 -4.53 17.04 6.43
C ALA A 29 -5.30 18.31 6.81
N ALA A 30 -5.87 18.99 5.82
CA ALA A 30 -6.63 20.21 6.03
C ALA A 30 -8.05 20.00 6.57
N GLY A 31 -8.51 18.75 6.69
CA GLY A 31 -9.86 18.39 7.15
C GLY A 31 -9.90 17.01 7.81
N PRO A 32 -11.05 16.63 8.34
CA PRO A 32 -11.20 15.33 9.01
C PRO A 32 -11.01 14.19 8.02
N TYR A 33 -10.29 13.15 8.45
CA TYR A 33 -10.12 11.91 7.72
C TYR A 33 -10.26 10.71 8.67
N ARG A 34 -10.50 9.54 8.12
CA ARG A 34 -10.50 8.27 8.86
C ARG A 34 -9.73 7.22 8.08
N ILE A 35 -8.95 6.43 8.79
CA ILE A 35 -8.32 5.23 8.25
C ILE A 35 -9.23 4.05 8.60
N VAL A 36 -9.72 3.35 7.57
CA VAL A 36 -10.73 2.31 7.73
C VAL A 36 -10.28 0.99 7.10
N GLY A 37 -10.81 -0.11 7.61
CA GLY A 37 -10.55 -1.44 7.08
C GLY A 37 -10.97 -2.54 8.05
N PRO A 38 -11.07 -3.81 7.55
CA PRO A 38 -11.51 -4.96 8.35
C PRO A 38 -10.48 -5.46 9.35
N ARG A 39 -9.21 -5.20 9.11
CA ARG A 39 -8.08 -5.69 9.91
C ARG A 39 -7.37 -4.51 10.59
N ARG A 40 -6.73 -4.77 11.75
CA ARG A 40 -5.96 -3.76 12.51
C ARG A 40 -4.64 -4.30 13.05
N THR A 41 -4.32 -5.53 12.73
CA THR A 41 -3.21 -6.29 13.28
C THR A 41 -2.07 -6.44 12.26
N LEU A 42 -0.92 -6.88 12.75
CA LEU A 42 0.27 -7.27 12.01
C LEU A 42 0.32 -8.78 11.85
N HIS A 43 1.16 -9.24 10.95
CA HIS A 43 1.54 -10.65 10.87
C HIS A 43 2.51 -11.01 12.00
N ASP A 44 2.25 -12.10 12.70
CA ASP A 44 3.18 -12.68 13.66
C ASP A 44 3.99 -13.79 12.98
N PRO A 45 5.30 -13.62 12.76
CA PRO A 45 6.13 -14.61 12.09
C PRO A 45 6.36 -15.89 12.93
N VAL A 46 6.11 -15.84 14.26
CA VAL A 46 6.27 -17.02 15.14
C VAL A 46 5.07 -17.94 15.03
N THR A 47 3.86 -17.40 15.03
CA THR A 47 2.62 -18.18 14.93
C THR A 47 2.13 -18.35 13.49
N GLY A 48 2.60 -17.53 12.56
CA GLY A 48 2.12 -17.51 11.17
C GLY A 48 0.72 -16.90 11.02
N THR A 49 0.22 -16.17 12.02
CA THR A 49 -1.12 -15.60 12.04
C THR A 49 -1.10 -14.08 11.88
N ALA A 50 -2.24 -13.49 11.51
CA ALA A 50 -2.39 -12.04 11.32
C ALA A 50 -3.13 -11.41 12.51
N ASP A 51 -2.66 -11.62 13.73
CA ASP A 51 -3.33 -11.24 14.97
C ASP A 51 -2.46 -10.42 15.94
N SER A 52 -1.21 -10.11 15.57
CA SER A 52 -0.32 -9.32 16.42
C SER A 52 -0.73 -7.85 16.48
N SER A 53 -0.76 -7.29 17.67
CA SER A 53 -0.92 -5.86 17.94
C SER A 53 0.40 -5.16 18.28
N GLY A 54 1.52 -5.86 18.20
CA GLY A 54 2.86 -5.40 18.57
C GLY A 54 3.51 -4.49 17.53
N TYR A 55 2.91 -3.33 17.26
CA TYR A 55 3.52 -2.27 16.45
C TYR A 55 4.78 -1.70 17.12
N ALA A 56 5.76 -1.26 16.34
CA ALA A 56 6.97 -0.61 16.85
C ALA A 56 6.67 0.63 17.70
N ASP A 57 5.65 1.40 17.34
CA ASP A 57 5.13 2.49 18.17
C ASP A 57 3.84 2.03 18.89
N PRO A 58 3.88 1.78 20.21
CA PRO A 58 2.68 1.45 20.96
C PRO A 58 1.65 2.59 21.01
N GLY A 59 2.08 3.83 20.74
CA GLY A 59 1.21 5.01 20.62
C GLY A 59 0.45 5.11 19.30
N PHE A 60 0.64 4.20 18.35
CA PHE A 60 -0.18 4.17 17.12
C PHE A 60 -1.65 3.89 17.47
N PRO A 61 -2.58 4.84 17.28
CA PRO A 61 -3.96 4.68 17.75
C PRO A 61 -4.67 3.52 17.03
N GLU A 62 -5.43 2.75 17.76
CA GLU A 62 -6.13 1.58 17.20
C GLU A 62 -7.08 1.95 16.07
N GLU A 63 -7.79 3.09 16.18
CA GLU A 63 -8.69 3.61 15.17
C GLU A 63 -7.99 3.99 13.85
N ALA A 64 -6.67 4.23 13.88
CA ALA A 64 -5.86 4.56 12.71
C ALA A 64 -5.17 3.32 12.08
N ARG A 65 -5.31 2.12 12.67
CA ARG A 65 -4.65 0.89 12.19
C ARG A 65 -5.42 0.18 11.07
N GLY A 66 -6.61 0.66 10.67
CA GLY A 66 -7.50 0.01 9.72
C GLY A 66 -6.86 -0.28 8.35
N HIS A 67 -6.99 -1.54 7.85
CA HIS A 67 -6.49 -1.94 6.53
C HIS A 67 -7.23 -3.18 5.98
N LEU A 68 -7.06 -3.45 4.69
CA LEU A 68 -7.38 -4.70 4.00
C LEU A 68 -6.07 -5.24 3.40
N ALA A 69 -5.22 -5.81 4.22
CA ALA A 69 -3.95 -6.38 3.79
C ALA A 69 -3.70 -7.72 4.48
N GLY A 70 -3.07 -8.65 3.77
CA GLY A 70 -2.78 -9.97 4.32
C GLY A 70 -1.48 -10.56 3.78
N TRP A 71 -0.83 -11.36 4.61
CA TRP A 71 0.40 -12.04 4.25
C TRP A 71 0.14 -13.06 3.14
N GLY A 72 0.88 -12.95 2.03
CA GLY A 72 0.69 -13.84 0.89
C GLY A 72 -0.57 -13.59 0.05
N GLU A 73 -1.30 -12.50 0.30
CA GLU A 73 -2.48 -12.12 -0.48
C GLU A 73 -2.08 -11.17 -1.63
N GLY A 74 -2.70 -11.35 -2.80
CA GLY A 74 -2.49 -10.52 -3.99
C GLY A 74 -3.79 -9.95 -4.55
N TRP A 75 -3.75 -9.37 -5.74
CA TRP A 75 -4.94 -8.88 -6.46
C TRP A 75 -6.01 -9.96 -6.62
N LEU A 76 -5.56 -11.22 -6.88
CA LEU A 76 -6.44 -12.38 -6.98
C LEU A 76 -7.32 -12.57 -5.73
N HIS A 77 -6.75 -12.33 -4.56
CA HIS A 77 -7.43 -12.51 -3.27
C HIS A 77 -8.27 -11.28 -2.90
N MET A 78 -7.81 -10.08 -3.29
CA MET A 78 -8.47 -8.82 -2.92
C MET A 78 -9.65 -8.47 -3.82
N ALA A 79 -9.62 -8.84 -5.11
CA ALA A 79 -10.69 -8.54 -6.04
C ALA A 79 -12.07 -9.09 -5.62
N PRO A 80 -12.20 -10.32 -5.09
CA PRO A 80 -13.49 -10.84 -4.63
C PRO A 80 -14.06 -10.12 -3.41
N VAL A 81 -13.22 -9.55 -2.54
CA VAL A 81 -13.63 -9.05 -1.21
C VAL A 81 -13.69 -7.53 -1.11
N ILE A 82 -13.09 -6.80 -2.06
CA ILE A 82 -12.98 -5.33 -1.98
C ILE A 82 -14.33 -4.63 -1.94
N GLY A 83 -15.31 -5.10 -2.74
CA GLY A 83 -16.64 -4.49 -2.77
C GLY A 83 -17.33 -4.53 -1.42
N ASP A 84 -17.28 -5.65 -0.72
CA ASP A 84 -17.86 -5.79 0.62
C ASP A 84 -17.08 -4.96 1.65
N ALA A 85 -15.75 -4.92 1.56
CA ALA A 85 -14.93 -4.09 2.43
C ALA A 85 -15.24 -2.59 2.25
N VAL A 86 -15.35 -2.12 1.00
CA VAL A 86 -15.69 -0.72 0.69
C VAL A 86 -17.06 -0.35 1.27
N ARG A 87 -18.09 -1.18 1.01
CA ARG A 87 -19.45 -0.93 1.55
C ARG A 87 -19.48 -0.90 3.07
N ARG A 88 -18.87 -1.91 3.70
CA ARG A 88 -18.94 -2.09 5.15
C ARG A 88 -18.20 -1.01 5.92
N TYR A 89 -17.06 -0.56 5.42
CA TYR A 89 -16.18 0.40 6.11
C TYR A 89 -16.30 1.82 5.59
N GLY A 90 -17.07 2.05 4.52
CA GLY A 90 -17.31 3.38 3.95
C GLY A 90 -16.03 4.01 3.39
N ALA A 91 -15.17 3.23 2.75
CA ALA A 91 -13.96 3.76 2.13
C ALA A 91 -14.31 4.54 0.86
N ASP A 92 -13.74 5.73 0.72
CA ASP A 92 -13.82 6.58 -0.47
C ASP A 92 -12.49 6.66 -1.24
N THR A 93 -11.42 6.24 -0.59
CA THR A 93 -10.05 6.29 -1.12
C THR A 93 -9.30 5.00 -0.79
N LEU A 94 -8.69 4.38 -1.81
CA LEU A 94 -7.87 3.18 -1.67
C LEU A 94 -6.41 3.51 -1.96
N LEU A 95 -5.50 3.06 -1.11
CA LEU A 95 -4.05 3.07 -1.33
C LEU A 95 -3.60 1.62 -1.45
N VAL A 96 -3.21 1.20 -2.66
CA VAL A 96 -3.05 -0.21 -3.00
C VAL A 96 -1.62 -0.52 -3.39
N SER A 97 -1.00 -1.48 -2.70
CA SER A 97 0.32 -2.04 -3.01
C SER A 97 0.20 -3.56 -3.10
N LEU A 98 0.10 -4.08 -4.32
CA LEU A 98 -0.12 -5.49 -4.66
C LEU A 98 0.56 -5.84 -5.98
N GLY A 99 0.77 -7.14 -6.21
CA GLY A 99 1.24 -7.69 -7.48
C GLY A 99 2.41 -8.64 -7.31
N LEU A 100 3.30 -8.38 -6.36
CA LEU A 100 4.47 -9.22 -6.12
C LEU A 100 4.08 -10.68 -5.82
N ILE A 101 3.07 -10.86 -4.99
CA ILE A 101 2.57 -12.18 -4.59
C ILE A 101 1.84 -12.87 -5.75
N ASP A 102 1.04 -12.12 -6.52
CA ASP A 102 0.38 -12.68 -7.72
C ASP A 102 1.42 -13.27 -8.68
N LEU A 103 2.41 -12.44 -9.07
CA LEU A 103 3.45 -12.83 -10.04
C LEU A 103 4.38 -13.91 -9.50
N GLY A 104 4.62 -13.92 -8.20
CA GLY A 104 5.54 -14.84 -7.57
C GLY A 104 4.99 -16.24 -7.35
N PHE A 105 3.66 -16.39 -7.21
CA PHE A 105 3.09 -17.63 -6.69
C PHE A 105 1.82 -18.11 -7.40
N TYR A 106 1.05 -17.22 -8.05
CA TYR A 106 -0.31 -17.56 -8.47
C TYR A 106 -0.59 -17.35 -9.96
N THR A 107 -0.09 -16.25 -10.54
CA THR A 107 -0.50 -15.82 -11.88
C THR A 107 0.70 -15.30 -12.69
N ASN A 108 0.43 -14.77 -13.87
CA ASN A 108 1.37 -14.03 -14.70
C ASN A 108 0.96 -12.54 -14.80
N ALA A 109 1.74 -11.74 -15.50
CA ALA A 109 1.51 -10.30 -15.64
C ALA A 109 0.14 -9.97 -16.25
N GLU A 110 -0.29 -10.69 -17.27
CA GLU A 110 -1.56 -10.48 -17.95
C GLU A 110 -2.75 -10.80 -17.05
N GLN A 111 -2.73 -11.96 -16.40
CA GLN A 111 -3.80 -12.34 -15.48
C GLN A 111 -3.85 -11.43 -14.25
N THR A 112 -2.70 -10.99 -13.74
CA THR A 112 -2.64 -10.02 -12.64
C THR A 112 -3.29 -8.69 -13.06
N ALA A 113 -3.05 -8.21 -14.28
CA ALA A 113 -3.68 -7.00 -14.80
C ALA A 113 -5.21 -7.14 -14.93
N GLU A 114 -5.71 -8.32 -15.31
CA GLU A 114 -7.17 -8.58 -15.32
C GLU A 114 -7.75 -8.58 -13.89
N ASN A 115 -7.02 -9.10 -12.91
CA ASN A 115 -7.43 -9.04 -11.50
C ASN A 115 -7.48 -7.58 -10.99
N VAL A 116 -6.59 -6.69 -11.44
CA VAL A 116 -6.66 -5.24 -11.19
C VAL A 116 -7.97 -4.66 -11.74
N ARG A 117 -8.33 -4.99 -12.99
CA ARG A 117 -9.58 -4.51 -13.62
C ARG A 117 -10.81 -4.97 -12.85
N LEU A 118 -10.82 -6.23 -12.47
CA LEU A 118 -11.89 -6.80 -11.65
C LEU A 118 -12.00 -6.11 -10.27
N PHE A 119 -10.85 -5.88 -9.61
CA PHE A 119 -10.81 -5.18 -8.33
C PHE A 119 -11.42 -3.78 -8.43
N VAL A 120 -11.02 -3.00 -9.44
CA VAL A 120 -11.55 -1.65 -9.66
C VAL A 120 -13.05 -1.69 -9.95
N ALA A 121 -13.50 -2.63 -10.78
CA ALA A 121 -14.93 -2.79 -11.07
C ALA A 121 -15.74 -3.09 -9.80
N ARG A 122 -15.29 -4.04 -8.97
CA ARG A 122 -15.94 -4.39 -7.70
C ARG A 122 -15.94 -3.26 -6.69
N ALA A 123 -14.84 -2.50 -6.60
CA ALA A 123 -14.78 -1.32 -5.74
C ALA A 123 -15.80 -0.25 -6.17
N ARG A 124 -15.96 -0.01 -7.48
CA ARG A 124 -16.91 0.94 -8.05
C ARG A 124 -18.38 0.49 -7.94
N GLU A 125 -18.66 -0.81 -8.04
CA GLU A 125 -20.00 -1.35 -7.76
C GLU A 125 -20.43 -1.02 -6.31
N ALA A 126 -19.48 -0.97 -5.38
CA ALA A 126 -19.75 -0.64 -3.99
C ALA A 126 -19.81 0.87 -3.72
N ALA A 127 -18.92 1.64 -4.35
CA ALA A 127 -18.81 3.09 -4.23
C ALA A 127 -18.44 3.70 -5.60
N PRO A 128 -19.43 4.19 -6.39
CA PRO A 128 -19.19 4.68 -7.75
C PRO A 128 -18.16 5.80 -7.90
N HIS A 129 -17.94 6.55 -6.82
CA HIS A 129 -16.98 7.66 -6.78
C HIS A 129 -15.66 7.33 -6.08
N ILE A 130 -15.42 6.06 -5.82
CA ILE A 130 -14.18 5.64 -5.14
C ILE A 130 -12.97 6.01 -5.98
N ARG A 131 -11.97 6.55 -5.35
CA ARG A 131 -10.67 6.88 -5.96
C ARG A 131 -9.58 5.97 -5.42
N ALA A 132 -8.55 5.74 -6.21
CA ALA A 132 -7.45 4.89 -5.78
C ALA A 132 -6.09 5.38 -6.27
N VAL A 133 -5.07 5.14 -5.45
CA VAL A 133 -3.66 5.21 -5.85
C VAL A 133 -3.13 3.79 -5.88
N LEU A 134 -2.62 3.35 -7.03
CA LEU A 134 -2.08 2.03 -7.24
C LEU A 134 -0.55 2.13 -7.33
N MET A 135 0.16 1.33 -6.54
CA MET A 135 1.62 1.25 -6.56
C MET A 135 2.05 0.17 -7.56
N PRO A 136 3.00 0.44 -8.46
CA PRO A 136 3.65 -0.61 -9.23
C PRO A 136 4.40 -1.58 -8.32
N VAL A 137 4.71 -2.78 -8.82
CA VAL A 137 5.66 -3.67 -8.12
C VAL A 137 7.02 -2.99 -8.10
N ILE A 138 7.50 -2.73 -6.88
CA ILE A 138 8.77 -2.05 -6.65
C ILE A 138 9.96 -3.01 -6.72
N PRO A 139 11.19 -2.51 -6.94
CA PRO A 139 12.38 -3.34 -6.97
C PRO A 139 12.54 -4.20 -5.70
N ASN A 140 12.83 -5.49 -5.91
CA ASN A 140 13.03 -6.47 -4.84
C ASN A 140 14.12 -7.47 -5.25
N VAL A 141 14.68 -8.19 -4.28
CA VAL A 141 15.82 -9.08 -4.52
C VAL A 141 15.49 -10.18 -5.52
N ARG A 142 14.27 -10.74 -5.50
CA ARG A 142 13.88 -11.80 -6.45
C ARG A 142 13.83 -11.28 -7.89
N ALA A 143 13.26 -10.11 -8.13
CA ALA A 143 13.25 -9.50 -9.46
C ALA A 143 14.66 -9.13 -9.96
N ALA A 144 15.57 -8.79 -9.05
CA ALA A 144 16.97 -8.48 -9.36
C ALA A 144 17.82 -9.73 -9.67
N THR A 145 17.49 -10.87 -9.06
CA THR A 145 18.29 -12.12 -9.18
C THR A 145 17.67 -13.17 -10.10
N ASP A 146 16.39 -13.08 -10.42
CA ASP A 146 15.66 -13.94 -11.35
C ASP A 146 15.17 -13.10 -12.54
N PRO A 147 15.87 -13.14 -13.69
CA PRO A 147 15.52 -12.35 -14.88
C PRO A 147 14.11 -12.63 -15.41
N ALA A 148 13.63 -13.88 -15.29
CA ALA A 148 12.29 -14.23 -15.76
C ALA A 148 11.21 -13.60 -14.87
N PHE A 149 11.42 -13.62 -13.57
CA PHE A 149 10.52 -12.94 -12.61
C PHE A 149 10.61 -11.41 -12.75
N GLY A 150 11.81 -10.86 -12.94
CA GLY A 150 12.00 -9.42 -13.21
C GLY A 150 11.26 -8.96 -14.45
N ALA A 151 11.29 -9.75 -15.52
CA ALA A 151 10.53 -9.48 -16.75
C ALA A 151 9.00 -9.51 -16.52
N GLN A 152 8.49 -10.42 -15.68
CA GLN A 152 7.07 -10.44 -15.30
C GLN A 152 6.69 -9.19 -14.49
N CYS A 153 7.53 -8.74 -13.55
CA CYS A 153 7.30 -7.51 -12.80
C CYS A 153 7.25 -6.28 -13.72
N ALA A 154 8.23 -6.14 -14.62
CA ALA A 154 8.28 -5.04 -15.59
C ALA A 154 7.03 -5.06 -16.50
N ARG A 155 6.68 -6.23 -17.03
CA ARG A 155 5.49 -6.41 -17.86
C ARG A 155 4.20 -6.07 -17.13
N PHE A 156 4.06 -6.52 -15.89
CA PHE A 156 2.89 -6.15 -15.08
C PHE A 156 2.82 -4.65 -14.83
N ASN A 157 3.93 -3.99 -14.52
CA ASN A 157 3.95 -2.54 -14.28
C ASN A 157 3.50 -1.75 -15.51
N GLU A 158 3.89 -2.18 -16.74
CA GLU A 158 3.36 -1.61 -18.00
C GLU A 158 1.85 -1.78 -18.12
N LEU A 159 1.36 -3.00 -17.84
CA LEU A 159 -0.07 -3.33 -17.91
C LEU A 159 -0.88 -2.60 -16.81
N LEU A 160 -0.31 -2.42 -15.62
CA LEU A 160 -0.91 -1.64 -14.54
C LEU A 160 -1.06 -0.17 -14.95
N ALA A 161 0.00 0.43 -15.51
CA ALA A 161 -0.05 1.80 -16.02
C ALA A 161 -1.14 1.97 -17.08
N LYS A 162 -1.23 1.00 -18.02
CA LYS A 162 -2.29 0.99 -19.02
C LYS A 162 -3.67 0.83 -18.38
N ALA A 163 -3.86 -0.08 -17.44
CA ALA A 163 -5.13 -0.28 -16.75
C ALA A 163 -5.56 0.99 -15.99
N VAL A 164 -4.64 1.69 -15.32
CA VAL A 164 -4.92 2.98 -14.66
C VAL A 164 -5.38 4.02 -15.68
N ALA A 165 -4.68 4.14 -16.82
CA ALA A 165 -5.05 5.10 -17.88
C ALA A 165 -6.43 4.78 -18.49
N ASP A 166 -6.70 3.50 -18.80
CA ASP A 166 -7.95 3.04 -19.42
C ASP A 166 -9.16 3.20 -18.46
N LEU A 167 -8.96 2.97 -17.17
CA LEU A 167 -10.02 2.93 -16.18
C LEU A 167 -10.24 4.23 -15.42
N SER A 168 -9.26 5.16 -15.43
CA SER A 168 -9.42 6.42 -14.69
C SER A 168 -10.49 7.29 -15.33
N ILE A 169 -11.45 7.75 -14.53
CA ILE A 169 -12.53 8.65 -14.96
C ILE A 169 -12.69 9.81 -13.98
N PRO A 170 -13.16 10.98 -14.41
CA PRO A 170 -13.26 12.16 -13.52
C PRO A 170 -14.05 11.90 -12.22
N GLY A 171 -15.12 11.11 -12.29
CA GLY A 171 -15.95 10.79 -11.12
C GLY A 171 -15.38 9.72 -10.19
N SER A 172 -14.34 9.00 -10.63
CA SER A 172 -13.65 7.93 -9.88
C SER A 172 -12.20 7.82 -10.37
N PRO A 173 -11.35 8.79 -10.02
CA PRO A 173 -10.00 8.87 -10.54
C PRO A 173 -9.10 7.78 -9.97
N LEU A 174 -8.30 7.20 -10.84
CA LEU A 174 -7.21 6.28 -10.48
C LEU A 174 -5.87 6.97 -10.76
N LEU A 175 -4.92 6.79 -9.89
CA LEU A 175 -3.55 7.28 -10.04
C LEU A 175 -2.60 6.08 -9.99
N LEU A 176 -1.55 6.16 -10.79
CA LEU A 176 -0.37 5.33 -10.62
C LEU A 176 0.62 6.10 -9.74
N ALA A 177 1.01 5.54 -8.62
CA ALA A 177 2.10 6.11 -7.83
C ALA A 177 3.42 5.97 -8.61
N SER A 178 4.32 6.92 -8.45
CA SER A 178 5.70 6.76 -8.89
C SER A 178 6.40 5.71 -8.03
N GLU A 179 7.40 5.04 -8.58
CA GLU A 179 8.34 4.28 -7.76
C GLU A 179 8.89 5.18 -6.64
N PRO A 180 9.02 4.68 -5.40
CA PRO A 180 9.48 5.51 -4.29
C PRO A 180 10.88 6.06 -4.55
N GLU A 181 11.01 7.38 -4.55
CA GLU A 181 12.28 8.05 -4.82
C GLU A 181 13.37 7.64 -3.82
N GLY A 182 14.52 7.21 -4.34
CA GLY A 182 15.63 6.73 -3.52
C GLY A 182 15.43 5.32 -2.97
N TRP A 183 14.51 4.53 -3.54
CA TRP A 183 14.39 3.13 -3.21
C TRP A 183 15.63 2.36 -3.70
N ASP A 184 16.30 1.72 -2.79
CA ASP A 184 17.32 0.71 -3.06
C ASP A 184 17.02 -0.53 -2.21
N ILE A 185 17.24 -1.72 -2.75
CA ILE A 185 16.82 -2.97 -2.11
C ILE A 185 17.50 -3.16 -0.76
N GLU A 186 18.80 -2.85 -0.67
CA GLU A 186 19.61 -3.08 0.54
C GLU A 186 19.17 -2.18 1.70
N GLY A 187 18.97 -0.88 1.44
CA GLY A 187 18.65 0.08 2.49
C GLY A 187 17.15 0.21 2.76
N ALA A 188 16.30 -0.05 1.74
CA ALA A 188 14.85 0.11 1.87
C ALA A 188 14.13 -1.17 2.31
N THR A 189 14.82 -2.31 2.38
CA THR A 189 14.25 -3.59 2.85
C THR A 189 15.12 -4.22 3.91
N TYR A 190 14.54 -5.08 4.76
CA TYR A 190 15.31 -5.83 5.75
C TYR A 190 15.67 -7.25 5.30
N ASP A 191 15.02 -7.76 4.26
CA ASP A 191 15.23 -9.12 3.72
C ASP A 191 15.27 -9.17 2.18
N GLY A 192 15.39 -8.01 1.54
CA GLY A 192 15.37 -7.89 0.08
C GLY A 192 13.97 -7.71 -0.51
N THR A 193 12.90 -7.73 0.32
CA THR A 193 11.50 -7.60 -0.11
C THR A 193 10.69 -6.70 0.82
N HIS A 194 10.67 -7.02 2.11
CA HIS A 194 9.84 -6.33 3.08
C HIS A 194 10.50 -5.01 3.53
N PRO A 195 9.71 -3.92 3.62
CA PRO A 195 10.25 -2.59 3.89
C PRO A 195 10.92 -2.49 5.25
N SER A 196 12.14 -1.96 5.28
CA SER A 196 12.77 -1.43 6.48
C SER A 196 12.05 -0.15 6.92
N GLU A 197 12.39 0.42 8.08
CA GLU A 197 11.86 1.73 8.49
C GLU A 197 12.07 2.82 7.43
N ARG A 198 13.20 2.78 6.71
CA ARG A 198 13.45 3.68 5.58
C ARG A 198 12.50 3.38 4.43
N GLY A 199 12.32 2.11 4.05
CA GLY A 199 11.39 1.69 3.01
C GLY A 199 9.94 2.08 3.30
N GLU A 200 9.50 1.93 4.55
CA GLU A 200 8.18 2.39 4.99
C GLU A 200 7.96 3.89 4.75
N ARG A 201 8.97 4.72 5.05
CA ARG A 201 8.90 6.18 4.78
C ARG A 201 8.85 6.48 3.29
N LEU A 202 9.65 5.76 2.48
CA LEU A 202 9.68 5.93 1.03
C LEU A 202 8.34 5.55 0.39
N LEU A 203 7.74 4.41 0.79
CA LEU A 203 6.41 4.00 0.33
C LEU A 203 5.33 5.02 0.71
N ALA A 204 5.31 5.44 1.97
CA ALA A 204 4.37 6.46 2.42
C ALA A 204 4.54 7.77 1.64
N GLY A 205 5.79 8.16 1.36
CA GLY A 205 6.12 9.35 0.56
C GLY A 205 5.57 9.29 -0.87
N ALA A 206 5.68 8.13 -1.53
CA ALA A 206 5.18 7.95 -2.88
C ALA A 206 3.64 8.06 -2.93
N PHE A 207 2.93 7.42 -2.00
CA PHE A 207 1.46 7.55 -1.90
C PHE A 207 1.04 8.99 -1.54
N ALA A 208 1.67 9.60 -0.55
CA ALA A 208 1.37 10.97 -0.13
C ALA A 208 1.63 11.97 -1.25
N GLY A 209 2.73 11.81 -1.99
CA GLY A 209 3.07 12.64 -3.15
C GLY A 209 2.01 12.58 -4.24
N ALA A 210 1.57 11.37 -4.61
CA ALA A 210 0.51 11.18 -5.60
C ALA A 210 -0.81 11.84 -5.17
N MET A 211 -1.23 11.64 -3.91
CA MET A 211 -2.46 12.25 -3.36
C MET A 211 -2.36 13.77 -3.30
N HIS A 212 -1.22 14.31 -2.88
CA HIS A 212 -1.02 15.75 -2.78
C HIS A 212 -1.05 16.43 -4.16
N GLN A 213 -0.28 15.89 -5.12
CA GLN A 213 -0.18 16.47 -6.46
C GLN A 213 -1.50 16.44 -7.23
N ALA A 214 -2.23 15.32 -7.16
CA ALA A 214 -3.42 15.14 -7.97
C ALA A 214 -4.71 15.62 -7.30
N TRP A 215 -4.80 15.54 -5.97
CA TRP A 215 -6.04 15.79 -5.23
C TRP A 215 -5.93 16.86 -4.16
N GLY A 216 -4.73 17.40 -3.90
CA GLY A 216 -4.49 18.36 -2.82
C GLY A 216 -4.71 17.77 -1.42
N VAL A 217 -4.66 16.43 -1.27
CA VAL A 217 -4.85 15.75 0.00
C VAL A 217 -3.52 15.64 0.74
N GLY A 218 -3.50 16.10 1.99
CA GLY A 218 -2.29 16.23 2.78
C GLY A 218 -1.36 17.33 2.27
N GLY A 219 -0.18 17.46 2.87
CA GLY A 219 0.88 18.36 2.45
C GLY A 219 1.97 17.61 1.66
N ARG A 220 3.07 18.31 1.37
CA ARG A 220 4.28 17.64 0.87
C ARG A 220 4.82 16.70 1.93
N TYR A 221 5.13 15.46 1.52
CA TYR A 221 5.71 14.48 2.42
C TYR A 221 7.15 14.89 2.80
N ALA A 222 7.43 15.01 4.09
CA ALA A 222 8.76 15.25 4.59
C ALA A 222 9.46 13.89 4.82
N ALA A 223 10.46 13.57 4.04
CA ALA A 223 11.21 12.31 4.13
C ALA A 223 11.97 12.15 5.47
N ALA A 224 12.32 13.27 6.13
CA ALA A 224 12.83 13.28 7.50
C ALA A 224 11.61 13.27 8.45
N GLY A 225 11.43 12.21 9.23
CA GLY A 225 10.49 12.21 10.34
C GLY A 225 10.74 13.40 11.28
N PRO A 226 9.77 13.80 12.12
CA PRO A 226 10.01 14.82 13.12
C PRO A 226 11.28 14.42 13.88
N ARG A 227 12.24 15.36 14.00
CA ARG A 227 13.41 15.15 14.83
C ARG A 227 12.89 14.74 16.20
N GLU A 228 13.27 13.55 16.67
CA GLU A 228 13.06 13.20 18.06
C GLU A 228 13.57 14.38 18.88
N ALA A 229 12.68 14.98 19.68
CA ALA A 229 13.08 16.00 20.61
C ALA A 229 14.06 15.34 21.58
N VAL A 230 15.34 15.63 21.43
CA VAL A 230 16.36 15.22 22.41
C VAL A 230 15.90 15.82 23.75
N PRO A 231 15.62 15.01 24.79
CA PRO A 231 15.28 15.56 26.09
C PRO A 231 16.43 16.42 26.54
N ALA A 232 16.15 17.68 26.87
CA ALA A 232 17.11 18.59 27.44
C ALA A 232 17.65 17.97 28.73
N SER A 233 18.96 17.75 28.78
CA SER A 233 19.73 17.26 29.91
C SER A 233 19.74 18.28 31.06
#